data_7b97813aee71d5fa2bceceee9f750735
#
_entry.id   7b97813aee71d5fa2bceceee9f750735
#
_cell.length_a   1.000
_cell.length_b   1.000
_cell.length_c   1.000
_cell.angle_alpha   90.00
_cell.angle_beta   90.00
_cell.angle_gamma   90.00
#
_symmetry.space_group_name_H-M   'P 1'
#
loop_
_entity.id
_entity.type
_entity.pdbx_description
1 polymer ?
#
loop_
_entity_poly.entity_id
_entity_poly.type
_entity_poly.pdbx_seq_one_letter_code
_entity_poly.pdbx_strand_id
1 'polypeptide(L)'
;MRKHFIAGNWKMYKTTSEAKAFAKEFKNLYKKSDAEVAVIAPFTQLAELKKEFSGTGIKIGAQNMHYDSEGAFTGEISADMLKEIGVDFVIVGHSERRQYFGETDDTVNLKLKKCIEKDTSRLMTFVPRITTDPIKTP
;
A
#
# COMPACT_ATOMS: atom_id res chain seq x y z
N MET A 1 -0.98 6.94 23.49
CA MET A 1 -0.51 5.57 23.21
C MET A 1 -0.47 5.34 21.69
N ARG A 2 0.60 4.78 21.16
CA ARG A 2 0.65 4.42 19.72
C ARG A 2 -0.34 3.31 19.43
N LYS A 3 -1.21 3.50 18.45
CA LYS A 3 -2.08 2.43 17.97
C LYS A 3 -1.24 1.38 17.23
N HIS A 4 -1.58 0.12 17.43
CA HIS A 4 -1.00 -0.96 16.64
C HIS A 4 -1.49 -0.87 15.19
N PHE A 5 -0.57 -1.05 14.25
CA PHE A 5 -0.86 -1.07 12.82
C PHE A 5 -0.48 -2.44 12.26
N ILE A 6 -1.47 -3.17 11.76
CA ILE A 6 -1.30 -4.51 11.21
C ILE A 6 -1.61 -4.46 9.72
N ALA A 7 -0.62 -4.68 8.89
CA ALA A 7 -0.75 -4.61 7.44
C ALA A 7 -0.29 -5.89 6.76
N GLY A 8 -1.12 -6.44 5.90
CA GLY A 8 -0.79 -7.58 5.05
C GLY A 8 -0.40 -7.14 3.65
N ASN A 9 0.87 -7.34 3.27
CA ASN A 9 1.33 -7.06 1.91
C ASN A 9 1.11 -8.30 1.02
N TRP A 10 0.26 -8.15 0.03
CA TRP A 10 -0.06 -9.22 -0.92
C TRP A 10 1.04 -9.49 -1.94
N LYS A 11 2.01 -8.59 -2.06
CA LYS A 11 3.05 -8.71 -3.08
C LYS A 11 2.42 -8.85 -4.47
N MET A 12 2.88 -9.77 -5.30
CA MET A 12 2.34 -10.00 -6.65
C MET A 12 1.38 -11.22 -6.63
N TYR A 13 0.34 -11.12 -5.82
CA TYR A 13 -0.68 -12.17 -5.72
C TYR A 13 -2.09 -11.58 -5.88
N LYS A 14 -3.00 -12.43 -6.27
CA LYS A 14 -4.45 -12.23 -6.42
C LYS A 14 -4.85 -11.41 -7.66
N THR A 15 -5.80 -11.98 -8.36
CA THR A 15 -6.60 -11.29 -9.39
C THR A 15 -7.70 -10.46 -8.72
N THR A 16 -8.39 -9.65 -9.48
CA THR A 16 -9.52 -8.84 -8.96
C THR A 16 -10.64 -9.72 -8.41
N SER A 17 -10.94 -10.84 -9.05
CA SER A 17 -11.96 -11.80 -8.58
C SER A 17 -11.57 -12.45 -7.26
N GLU A 18 -10.31 -12.84 -7.11
CA GLU A 18 -9.77 -13.39 -5.87
C GLU A 18 -9.73 -12.36 -4.75
N ALA A 19 -9.39 -11.11 -5.07
CA ALA A 19 -9.42 -10.00 -4.12
C ALA A 19 -10.83 -9.75 -3.58
N LYS A 20 -11.82 -9.78 -4.48
CA LYS A 20 -13.23 -9.63 -4.11
C LYS A 20 -13.71 -10.76 -3.21
N ALA A 21 -13.37 -12.01 -3.53
CA ALA A 21 -13.73 -13.17 -2.72
C ALA A 21 -13.09 -13.07 -1.32
N PHE A 22 -11.80 -12.75 -1.26
CA PHE A 22 -11.08 -12.52 0.00
C PHE A 22 -11.74 -11.42 0.84
N ALA A 23 -12.05 -10.28 0.23
CA ALA A 23 -12.63 -9.15 0.95
C ALA A 23 -13.99 -9.49 1.57
N LYS A 24 -14.82 -10.26 0.86
CA LYS A 24 -16.12 -10.72 1.39
C LYS A 24 -15.95 -11.61 2.60
N GLU A 25 -15.06 -12.59 2.52
CA GLU A 25 -14.78 -13.50 3.63
C GLU A 25 -14.15 -12.75 4.81
N PHE A 26 -13.16 -11.91 4.54
CA PHE A 26 -12.45 -11.15 5.55
C PHE A 26 -13.37 -10.20 6.32
N LYS A 27 -14.29 -9.51 5.66
CA LYS A 27 -15.30 -8.66 6.32
C LYS A 27 -16.15 -9.42 7.33
N ASN A 28 -16.52 -10.66 7.01
CA ASN A 28 -17.34 -11.48 7.90
C ASN A 28 -16.57 -11.93 9.16
N LEU A 29 -15.27 -12.10 9.03
CA LEU A 29 -14.38 -12.53 10.12
C LEU A 29 -13.82 -11.36 10.92
N TYR A 30 -13.72 -10.18 10.31
CA TYR A 30 -13.10 -9.00 10.90
C TYR A 30 -13.93 -8.45 12.06
N LYS A 31 -13.31 -8.37 13.21
CA LYS A 31 -13.86 -7.66 14.37
C LYS A 31 -13.04 -6.41 14.62
N LYS A 32 -13.73 -5.26 14.67
CA LYS A 32 -13.09 -3.99 14.97
C LYS A 32 -12.38 -4.06 16.32
N SER A 33 -11.12 -3.65 16.34
CA SER A 33 -10.27 -3.60 17.54
C SER A 33 -9.60 -2.23 17.62
N ASP A 34 -8.77 -2.02 18.64
CA ASP A 34 -7.95 -0.81 18.77
C ASP A 34 -6.81 -0.75 17.75
N ALA A 35 -6.50 -1.88 17.10
CA ALA A 35 -5.51 -1.92 16.03
C ALA A 35 -6.08 -1.41 14.71
N GLU A 36 -5.29 -0.65 13.97
CA GLU A 36 -5.57 -0.35 12.57
C GLU A 36 -5.17 -1.53 11.70
N VAL A 37 -6.08 -1.99 10.86
CA VAL A 37 -5.84 -3.12 9.95
C VAL A 37 -5.86 -2.63 8.51
N ALA A 38 -4.90 -3.11 7.73
CA ALA A 38 -4.73 -2.70 6.34
C ALA A 38 -4.38 -3.87 5.42
N VAL A 39 -4.84 -3.78 4.18
CA VAL A 39 -4.46 -4.65 3.07
C VAL A 39 -3.67 -3.84 2.06
N ILE A 40 -2.47 -4.31 1.72
CA ILE A 40 -1.60 -3.70 0.72
C ILE A 40 -1.62 -4.60 -0.52
N ALA A 41 -2.14 -4.08 -1.61
CA ALA A 41 -2.44 -4.88 -2.79
C ALA A 41 -1.85 -4.27 -4.08
N PRO A 42 -1.70 -5.07 -5.15
CA PRO A 42 -1.38 -4.57 -6.48
C PRO A 42 -2.39 -3.51 -6.94
N PHE A 43 -1.95 -2.59 -7.79
CA PHE A 43 -2.78 -1.48 -8.28
C PHE A 43 -4.12 -1.91 -8.88
N THR A 44 -4.13 -3.04 -9.58
CA THR A 44 -5.32 -3.58 -10.26
C THR A 44 -6.44 -4.01 -9.32
N GLN A 45 -6.15 -4.19 -8.02
CA GLN A 45 -7.13 -4.61 -7.00
C GLN A 45 -7.64 -3.44 -6.13
N LEU A 46 -6.98 -2.28 -6.16
CA LEU A 46 -7.22 -1.22 -5.18
C LEU A 46 -8.65 -0.66 -5.24
N ALA A 47 -9.16 -0.41 -6.44
CA ALA A 47 -10.51 0.13 -6.61
C ALA A 47 -11.58 -0.84 -6.10
N GLU A 48 -11.45 -2.14 -6.40
CA GLU A 48 -12.39 -3.17 -5.93
C GLU A 48 -12.30 -3.35 -4.40
N LEU A 49 -11.09 -3.37 -3.86
CA LEU A 49 -10.91 -3.46 -2.40
C LEU A 49 -11.47 -2.23 -1.68
N LYS A 50 -11.30 -1.04 -2.23
CA LYS A 50 -11.89 0.19 -1.66
C LYS A 50 -13.40 0.09 -1.59
N LYS A 51 -14.02 -0.40 -2.63
CA LYS A 51 -15.47 -0.63 -2.68
C LYS A 51 -15.91 -1.67 -1.65
N GLU A 52 -15.23 -2.81 -1.61
CA GLU A 52 -15.59 -3.92 -0.73
C GLU A 52 -15.38 -3.61 0.76
N PHE A 53 -14.36 -2.85 1.11
CA PHE A 53 -14.05 -2.48 2.50
C PHE A 53 -14.71 -1.19 2.97
N SER A 54 -15.56 -0.57 2.15
CA SER A 54 -16.29 0.65 2.52
C SER A 54 -17.08 0.44 3.81
N GLY A 55 -16.94 1.37 4.76
CA GLY A 55 -17.63 1.34 6.06
C GLY A 55 -17.07 0.35 7.09
N THR A 56 -16.05 -0.44 6.75
CA THR A 56 -15.48 -1.44 7.69
C THR A 56 -14.38 -0.88 8.60
N GLY A 57 -13.75 0.21 8.21
CA GLY A 57 -12.54 0.73 8.86
C GLY A 57 -11.25 0.00 8.45
N ILE A 58 -11.32 -1.03 7.61
CA ILE A 58 -10.14 -1.68 7.03
C ILE A 58 -9.53 -0.74 6.00
N LYS A 59 -8.25 -0.45 6.15
CA LYS A 59 -7.51 0.45 5.25
C LYS A 59 -6.95 -0.30 4.05
N ILE A 60 -6.75 0.41 2.94
CA ILE A 60 -6.06 -0.11 1.77
C ILE A 60 -4.80 0.67 1.47
N GLY A 61 -3.76 -0.03 1.08
CA GLY A 61 -2.46 0.53 0.72
C GLY A 61 -2.03 0.14 -0.69
N ALA A 62 -1.36 1.06 -1.38
CA ALA A 62 -0.65 0.77 -2.61
C ALA A 62 0.78 0.30 -2.33
N GLN A 63 1.31 -0.53 -3.21
CA GLN A 63 2.64 -1.15 -3.06
C GLN A 63 3.79 -0.28 -3.55
N ASN A 64 3.47 0.79 -4.27
CA ASN A 64 4.41 1.73 -4.86
C ASN A 64 3.68 2.95 -5.40
N MET A 65 4.42 3.98 -5.78
CA MET A 65 3.95 5.11 -6.58
C MET A 65 5.13 5.77 -7.30
N HIS A 66 4.84 6.50 -8.36
CA HIS A 66 5.82 7.37 -9.01
C HIS A 66 5.88 8.75 -8.32
N TYR A 67 7.00 9.44 -8.45
CA TYR A 67 7.23 10.75 -7.82
C TYR A 67 6.81 11.93 -8.68
N ASP A 68 6.55 11.76 -9.97
CA ASP A 68 5.96 12.79 -10.83
C ASP A 68 4.43 12.71 -10.82
N SER A 69 3.77 13.84 -11.04
CA SER A 69 2.31 13.89 -11.05
C SER A 69 1.70 13.29 -12.31
N GLU A 70 2.38 13.48 -13.45
CA GLU A 70 2.03 12.97 -14.77
C GLU A 70 3.25 13.01 -15.69
N GLY A 71 3.20 12.37 -16.83
CA GLY A 71 4.28 12.42 -17.81
C GLY A 71 4.44 11.15 -18.62
N ALA A 72 5.51 11.10 -19.40
CA ALA A 72 5.86 9.98 -20.27
C ALA A 72 6.54 8.84 -19.49
N PHE A 73 5.83 8.26 -18.54
CA PHE A 73 6.30 7.20 -17.63
C PHE A 73 5.42 5.97 -17.76
N THR A 74 5.47 5.34 -18.91
CA THR A 74 4.63 4.18 -19.23
C THR A 74 4.70 3.10 -18.14
N GLY A 75 3.53 2.74 -17.60
CA GLY A 75 3.41 1.73 -16.54
C GLY A 75 3.42 2.27 -15.12
N GLU A 76 3.77 3.55 -14.90
CA GLU A 76 3.80 4.16 -13.57
C GLU A 76 2.42 4.67 -13.11
N ILE A 77 2.25 4.73 -11.82
CA ILE A 77 1.03 5.21 -11.14
C ILE A 77 1.38 6.42 -10.28
N SER A 78 0.67 7.52 -10.49
CA SER A 78 0.89 8.75 -9.73
C SER A 78 0.15 8.76 -8.39
N ALA A 79 0.57 9.67 -7.50
CA ALA A 79 -0.12 9.91 -6.24
C ALA A 79 -1.58 10.36 -6.45
N ASP A 80 -1.85 11.16 -7.49
CA ASP A 80 -3.21 11.65 -7.77
C ASP A 80 -4.14 10.51 -8.20
N MET A 81 -3.65 9.54 -8.98
CA MET A 81 -4.40 8.32 -9.33
C MET A 81 -4.79 7.51 -8.09
N LEU A 82 -3.87 7.36 -7.15
CA LEU A 82 -4.11 6.64 -5.90
C LEU A 82 -5.08 7.39 -4.98
N LYS A 83 -4.98 8.71 -4.92
CA LYS A 83 -5.90 9.57 -4.14
C LYS A 83 -7.32 9.50 -4.66
N GLU A 84 -7.53 9.49 -5.96
CA GLU A 84 -8.85 9.38 -6.57
C GLU A 84 -9.53 8.06 -6.21
N ILE A 85 -8.81 6.96 -6.22
CA ILE A 85 -9.31 5.67 -5.73
C ILE A 85 -9.69 5.73 -4.24
N GLY A 86 -9.03 6.59 -3.48
CA GLY A 86 -9.20 6.70 -2.03
C GLY A 86 -8.29 5.76 -1.25
N VAL A 87 -7.12 5.46 -1.78
CA VAL A 87 -6.07 4.69 -1.10
C VAL A 87 -5.65 5.43 0.18
N ASP A 88 -5.52 4.71 1.27
CA ASP A 88 -5.23 5.31 2.58
C ASP A 88 -3.73 5.56 2.78
N PHE A 89 -2.88 4.75 2.16
CA PHE A 89 -1.43 4.91 2.26
C PHE A 89 -0.71 4.21 1.10
N VAL A 90 0.58 4.48 0.99
CA VAL A 90 1.47 3.83 0.03
C VAL A 90 2.75 3.35 0.74
N ILE A 91 3.24 2.18 0.37
CA ILE A 91 4.58 1.77 0.76
C ILE A 91 5.58 2.19 -0.33
N VAL A 92 6.73 2.71 0.09
CA VAL A 92 7.84 3.07 -0.80
C VAL A 92 9.13 2.47 -0.26
N GLY A 93 10.07 2.18 -1.15
CA GLY A 93 11.37 1.66 -0.76
C GLY A 93 11.33 0.23 -0.21
N HIS A 94 10.31 -0.56 -0.57
CA HIS A 94 10.26 -1.96 -0.16
C HIS A 94 11.51 -2.72 -0.62
N SER A 95 12.01 -3.64 0.22
CA SER A 95 13.25 -4.37 -0.04
C SER A 95 13.28 -5.09 -1.39
N GLU A 96 12.17 -5.69 -1.80
CA GLU A 96 12.06 -6.36 -3.10
C GLU A 96 12.23 -5.36 -4.26
N ARG A 97 11.69 -4.14 -4.14
CA ARG A 97 11.87 -3.11 -5.17
C ARG A 97 13.31 -2.60 -5.23
N ARG A 98 13.98 -2.49 -4.10
CA ARG A 98 15.39 -2.15 -4.05
C ARG A 98 16.26 -3.24 -4.68
N GLN A 99 15.92 -4.50 -4.41
CA GLN A 99 16.67 -5.65 -4.90
C GLN A 99 16.47 -5.92 -6.39
N TYR A 100 15.23 -5.82 -6.90
CA TYR A 100 14.88 -6.28 -8.24
C TYR A 100 14.58 -5.16 -9.23
N PHE A 101 14.22 -3.96 -8.79
CA PHE A 101 13.71 -2.90 -9.64
C PHE A 101 14.49 -1.59 -9.53
N GLY A 102 15.71 -1.63 -9.01
CA GLY A 102 16.62 -0.51 -8.99
C GLY A 102 16.16 0.68 -8.11
N GLU A 103 15.28 0.46 -7.15
CA GLU A 103 14.88 1.52 -6.23
C GLU A 103 16.03 1.87 -5.28
N THR A 104 16.30 3.15 -5.13
CA THR A 104 17.40 3.71 -4.33
C THR A 104 16.86 4.66 -3.26
N ASP A 105 17.73 5.08 -2.34
CA ASP A 105 17.37 6.11 -1.35
C ASP A 105 16.96 7.42 -2.03
N ASP A 106 17.58 7.78 -3.14
CA ASP A 106 17.24 8.99 -3.91
C ASP A 106 15.83 8.89 -4.48
N THR A 107 15.47 7.78 -5.14
CA THR A 107 14.12 7.60 -5.69
C THR A 107 13.07 7.50 -4.60
N VAL A 108 13.37 6.85 -3.48
CA VAL A 108 12.49 6.80 -2.30
C VAL A 108 12.28 8.20 -1.72
N ASN A 109 13.33 9.00 -1.60
CA ASN A 109 13.23 10.39 -1.14
C ASN A 109 12.32 11.23 -2.03
N LEU A 110 12.43 11.11 -3.37
CA LEU A 110 11.54 11.79 -4.30
C LEU A 110 10.08 11.39 -4.10
N LYS A 111 9.81 10.10 -3.91
CA LYS A 111 8.45 9.59 -3.62
C LYS A 111 7.91 10.13 -2.29
N LEU A 112 8.74 10.16 -1.24
CA LEU A 112 8.36 10.73 0.05
C LEU A 112 8.03 12.22 -0.05
N LYS A 113 8.85 13.00 -0.76
CA LYS A 113 8.60 14.42 -0.99
C LYS A 113 7.28 14.64 -1.72
N LYS A 114 6.99 13.83 -2.73
CA LYS A 114 5.72 13.90 -3.46
C LYS A 114 4.52 13.60 -2.56
N CYS A 115 4.62 12.63 -1.67
CA CYS A 115 3.58 12.35 -0.68
C CYS A 115 3.30 13.55 0.22
N ILE A 116 4.34 14.24 0.70
CA ILE A 116 4.23 15.41 1.57
C ILE A 116 3.65 16.61 0.80
N GLU A 117 4.16 16.86 -0.41
CA GLU A 117 3.78 18.00 -1.26
C GLU A 117 2.29 18.02 -1.62
N LYS A 118 1.71 16.84 -1.85
CA LYS A 118 0.30 16.69 -2.21
C LYS A 118 -0.67 16.84 -1.04
N ASP A 119 -0.20 17.31 0.11
CA ASP A 119 -0.97 17.44 1.35
C ASP A 119 -1.88 16.21 1.58
N THR A 120 -1.21 15.11 1.68
CA THR A 120 -1.86 13.82 1.79
C THR A 120 -2.20 13.52 3.24
N SER A 121 -3.07 14.34 3.83
CA SER A 121 -3.71 13.99 5.11
C SER A 121 -4.42 12.61 5.07
N ARG A 122 -4.51 12.03 3.88
CA ARG A 122 -5.09 10.71 3.62
C ARG A 122 -4.10 9.68 3.08
N LEU A 123 -3.00 10.08 2.44
CA LEU A 123 -2.02 9.13 1.90
C LEU A 123 -0.78 9.07 2.81
N MET A 124 -0.82 8.23 3.80
CA MET A 124 0.35 7.98 4.65
C MET A 124 1.41 7.20 3.87
N THR A 125 2.67 7.51 4.10
CA THR A 125 3.78 6.81 3.48
C THR A 125 4.44 5.90 4.51
N PHE A 126 4.68 4.66 4.14
CA PHE A 126 5.38 3.69 4.94
C PHE A 126 6.63 3.20 4.22
N VAL A 127 7.78 3.36 4.85
CA VAL A 127 9.04 2.77 4.40
C VAL A 127 9.31 1.55 5.26
N PRO A 128 9.22 0.34 4.73
CA PRO A 128 9.49 -0.86 5.51
C PRO A 128 10.94 -0.81 6.02
N ARG A 129 11.13 -0.95 7.33
CA ARG A 129 12.46 -1.12 7.89
C ARG A 129 12.95 -2.53 7.50
N ILE A 130 14.07 -2.62 6.83
CA ILE A 130 14.73 -3.91 6.60
C ILE A 130 15.30 -4.35 7.95
N THR A 131 14.69 -5.34 8.57
CA THR A 131 15.34 -6.07 9.65
C THR A 131 16.30 -7.06 9.00
N THR A 132 17.58 -6.89 9.25
CA THR A 132 18.65 -7.78 8.76
C THR A 132 18.74 -9.09 9.53
N ASP A 133 17.82 -9.33 10.44
CA ASP A 133 17.79 -10.59 11.17
C ASP A 133 17.34 -11.71 10.23
N PRO A 134 18.18 -12.70 9.96
CA PRO A 134 17.78 -13.86 9.17
C PRO A 134 16.63 -14.55 9.92
N ILE A 135 15.48 -14.67 9.26
CA ILE A 135 14.41 -15.54 9.75
C ILE A 135 15.03 -16.93 9.87
N LYS A 136 15.29 -17.34 11.09
CA LYS A 136 15.62 -18.74 11.36
C LYS A 136 14.39 -19.55 11.01
N THR A 137 14.38 -20.12 9.82
CA THR A 137 13.43 -21.19 9.49
C THR A 137 13.66 -22.36 10.44
N PRO A 138 12.59 -22.91 11.03
CA PRO A 138 12.68 -24.08 11.88
C PRO A 138 13.17 -25.32 11.13
#